data_b8aaa03e825a8e3d86fd2a7b0505891a
#
_entry.id   b8aaa03e825a8e3d86fd2a7b0505891a
#
_cell.length_a   1.000
_cell.length_b   1.000
_cell.length_c   1.000
_cell.angle_alpha   90.00
_cell.angle_beta   90.00
_cell.angle_gamma   90.00
#
_symmetry.space_group_name_H-M   'P 1'
#
loop_
_entity.id
_entity.type
_entity.pdbx_description
1 polymer ?
#
loop_
_entity_poly.entity_id
_entity_poly.type
_entity_poly.pdbx_seq_one_letter_code
_entity_poly.pdbx_strand_id
1 'polypeptide(L)'
;MLIRKYSLILCFFSFVIPTIPAFADAEIICRVKSVGQRVFVLDSGIFSSNVLYKNKSGNLVDWCPETDSQKLSFGRGTAICKFSGIRLGNKLAWGETVIDFEKPSWKRRYRFAKLGETWKQSQPGGRENATCDHR
;
A
#
# COMPACT_ATOMS: atom_id res chain seq x y z
N MET A 1 -75.78 9.87 -8.59
CA MET A 1 -74.67 9.00 -8.89
C MET A 1 -73.39 9.76 -8.63
N LEU A 2 -72.73 9.49 -7.51
CA LEU A 2 -71.51 10.15 -7.13
C LEU A 2 -70.33 9.29 -7.62
N ILE A 3 -69.56 9.77 -8.62
CA ILE A 3 -68.37 9.15 -9.09
C ILE A 3 -67.25 9.67 -8.20
N ARG A 4 -66.78 8.85 -7.23
CA ARG A 4 -65.57 9.13 -6.46
C ARG A 4 -64.37 8.91 -7.37
N LYS A 5 -63.75 10.01 -7.77
CA LYS A 5 -62.41 9.97 -8.39
C LYS A 5 -61.39 9.63 -7.29
N TYR A 6 -60.92 8.41 -7.29
CA TYR A 6 -59.76 8.04 -6.51
C TYR A 6 -58.52 8.56 -7.23
N SER A 7 -57.92 9.62 -6.67
CA SER A 7 -56.65 10.12 -7.12
C SER A 7 -55.59 9.18 -6.60
N LEU A 8 -55.03 8.36 -7.48
CA LEU A 8 -53.88 7.52 -7.20
C LEU A 8 -52.68 8.45 -7.10
N ILE A 9 -52.26 8.76 -5.87
CA ILE A 9 -50.99 9.41 -5.60
C ILE A 9 -49.92 8.31 -5.73
N LEU A 10 -49.24 8.28 -6.88
CA LEU A 10 -48.04 7.49 -7.06
C LEU A 10 -46.92 8.19 -6.28
N CYS A 11 -46.66 7.70 -5.07
CA CYS A 11 -45.44 8.04 -4.35
C CYS A 11 -44.26 7.39 -5.07
N PHE A 12 -43.60 8.16 -5.91
CA PHE A 12 -42.26 7.80 -6.38
C PHE A 12 -41.31 7.85 -5.19
N PHE A 13 -41.06 6.70 -4.58
CA PHE A 13 -39.95 6.52 -3.70
C PHE A 13 -38.69 6.59 -4.56
N SER A 14 -38.09 7.77 -4.65
CA SER A 14 -36.73 7.90 -5.14
C SER A 14 -35.84 7.18 -4.18
N PHE A 15 -35.47 5.95 -4.49
CA PHE A 15 -34.41 5.25 -3.85
C PHE A 15 -33.10 6.01 -4.17
N VAL A 16 -32.70 6.90 -3.27
CA VAL A 16 -31.34 7.45 -3.27
C VAL A 16 -30.45 6.29 -2.86
N ILE A 17 -29.89 5.59 -3.85
CA ILE A 17 -28.82 4.63 -3.60
C ILE A 17 -27.65 5.48 -3.11
N PRO A 18 -27.19 5.32 -1.82
CA PRO A 18 -25.99 5.99 -1.41
C PRO A 18 -24.87 5.46 -2.30
N THR A 19 -24.34 6.31 -3.16
CA THR A 19 -23.08 6.04 -3.83
C THR A 19 -22.04 5.92 -2.74
N ILE A 20 -21.63 4.68 -2.42
CA ILE A 20 -20.46 4.44 -1.61
C ILE A 20 -19.33 5.14 -2.37
N PRO A 21 -18.66 6.17 -1.79
CA PRO A 21 -17.53 6.76 -2.46
C PRO A 21 -16.54 5.62 -2.69
N ALA A 22 -16.25 5.36 -3.98
CA ALA A 22 -15.13 4.51 -4.30
C ALA A 22 -13.96 5.08 -3.51
N PHE A 23 -13.36 4.29 -2.60
CA PHE A 23 -12.18 4.71 -1.88
C PHE A 23 -11.16 5.07 -2.95
N ALA A 24 -10.93 6.38 -3.13
CA ALA A 24 -9.90 6.85 -4.04
C ALA A 24 -8.61 6.22 -3.54
N ASP A 25 -7.99 5.40 -4.37
CA ASP A 25 -6.72 4.79 -4.06
C ASP A 25 -5.74 5.89 -3.67
N ALA A 26 -5.15 5.79 -2.49
CA ALA A 26 -4.17 6.76 -2.04
C ALA A 26 -2.89 6.56 -2.85
N GLU A 27 -2.40 7.64 -3.44
CA GLU A 27 -1.18 7.65 -4.24
C GLU A 27 -0.16 8.58 -3.60
N ILE A 28 1.07 8.10 -3.46
CA ILE A 28 2.19 8.92 -2.99
C ILE A 28 3.39 8.77 -3.92
N ILE A 29 4.18 9.83 -4.02
CA ILE A 29 5.46 9.81 -4.73
C ILE A 29 6.56 9.93 -3.71
N CYS A 30 7.48 8.96 -3.70
CA CYS A 30 8.64 8.94 -2.81
C CYS A 30 9.94 9.04 -3.60
N ARG A 31 10.88 9.80 -3.06
CA ARG A 31 12.25 9.85 -3.57
C ARG A 31 13.15 9.03 -2.66
N VAL A 32 13.38 7.79 -3.07
CA VAL A 32 14.21 6.83 -2.34
C VAL A 32 15.62 6.88 -2.90
N LYS A 33 16.60 7.16 -2.06
CA LYS A 33 18.00 7.34 -2.48
C LYS A 33 18.55 6.15 -3.25
N SER A 34 18.23 4.94 -2.83
CA SER A 34 18.75 3.70 -3.43
C SER A 34 18.08 3.30 -4.74
N VAL A 35 16.82 3.71 -4.96
CA VAL A 35 16.01 3.27 -6.12
C VAL A 35 15.45 4.42 -6.95
N GLY A 36 15.65 5.67 -6.53
CA GLY A 36 15.13 6.84 -7.20
C GLY A 36 13.66 7.13 -6.89
N GLN A 37 13.00 7.84 -7.77
CA GLN A 37 11.59 8.20 -7.61
C GLN A 37 10.69 6.99 -7.81
N ARG A 38 9.77 6.77 -6.88
CA ARG A 38 8.78 5.69 -6.92
C ARG A 38 7.39 6.23 -6.61
N VAL A 39 6.41 5.75 -7.36
CA VAL A 39 4.99 6.00 -7.10
C VAL A 39 4.41 4.75 -6.44
N PHE A 40 3.85 4.92 -5.26
CA PHE A 40 3.17 3.86 -4.52
C PHE A 40 1.68 4.12 -4.51
N VAL A 41 0.91 3.08 -4.75
CA VAL A 41 -0.56 3.13 -4.79
C VAL A 41 -1.10 2.17 -3.76
N LEU A 42 -1.93 2.69 -2.85
CA LEU A 42 -2.70 1.86 -1.94
C LEU A 42 -3.98 1.43 -2.64
N ASP A 43 -4.04 0.17 -3.01
CA ASP A 43 -5.23 -0.45 -3.59
C ASP A 43 -6.08 -1.05 -2.47
N SER A 44 -7.15 -0.36 -2.10
CA SER A 44 -8.08 -0.80 -1.07
C SER A 44 -9.24 -1.55 -1.70
N GLY A 45 -9.09 -2.86 -1.88
CA GLY A 45 -10.17 -3.74 -2.31
C GLY A 45 -11.20 -3.98 -1.19
N ILE A 46 -12.40 -4.44 -1.56
CA ILE A 46 -13.47 -4.74 -0.60
C ILE A 46 -13.06 -5.87 0.36
N PHE A 47 -12.28 -6.84 -0.11
CA PHE A 47 -11.89 -8.01 0.67
C PHE A 47 -10.40 -8.06 1.02
N SER A 48 -9.58 -7.25 0.36
CA SER A 48 -8.14 -7.21 0.60
C SER A 48 -7.57 -5.86 0.20
N SER A 49 -6.54 -5.44 0.90
CA SER A 49 -5.75 -4.27 0.55
C SER A 49 -4.38 -4.71 0.04
N ASN A 50 -3.84 -3.98 -0.92
CA ASN A 50 -2.52 -4.23 -1.45
C ASN A 50 -1.79 -2.91 -1.72
N VAL A 51 -0.49 -2.96 -1.83
CA VAL A 51 0.32 -1.82 -2.25
C VAL A 51 1.01 -2.16 -3.56
N LEU A 52 0.79 -1.31 -4.54
CA LEU A 52 1.39 -1.40 -5.86
C LEU A 52 2.42 -0.30 -6.04
N TYR A 53 3.39 -0.51 -6.88
CA TYR A 53 4.27 0.55 -7.33
C TYR A 53 4.40 0.55 -8.85
N LYS A 54 4.63 1.72 -9.44
CA LYS A 54 4.91 1.83 -10.87
C LYS A 54 6.36 1.47 -11.12
N ASN A 55 6.58 0.47 -11.99
CA ASN A 55 7.91 0.13 -12.46
C ASN A 55 8.39 1.12 -13.54
N LYS A 56 9.60 0.91 -14.07
CA LYS A 56 10.17 1.76 -15.11
C LYS A 56 9.35 1.77 -16.42
N SER A 57 8.61 0.71 -16.69
CA SER A 57 7.72 0.60 -17.86
C SER A 57 6.34 1.23 -17.63
N GLY A 58 6.07 1.79 -16.44
CA GLY A 58 4.79 2.38 -16.09
C GLY A 58 3.73 1.38 -15.64
N ASN A 59 4.04 0.10 -15.53
CA ASN A 59 3.14 -0.93 -15.07
C ASN A 59 3.06 -0.94 -13.54
N LEU A 60 1.86 -1.21 -13.02
CA LEU A 60 1.65 -1.42 -11.58
C LEU A 60 1.99 -2.87 -11.23
N VAL A 61 2.87 -3.03 -10.26
CA VAL A 61 3.30 -4.34 -9.76
C VAL A 61 3.23 -4.36 -8.23
N ASP A 62 3.07 -5.55 -7.65
CA ASP A 62 3.04 -5.72 -6.21
C ASP A 62 4.34 -5.21 -5.56
N TRP A 63 4.18 -4.35 -4.58
CA TRP A 63 5.33 -3.84 -3.82
C TRP A 63 5.90 -4.87 -2.86
N CYS A 64 5.05 -5.62 -2.20
CA CYS A 64 5.43 -6.60 -1.20
C CYS A 64 4.66 -7.91 -1.44
N PRO A 65 5.00 -8.67 -2.49
CA PRO A 65 4.34 -9.95 -2.75
C PRO A 65 4.58 -10.91 -1.59
N GLU A 66 3.53 -11.59 -1.14
CA GLU A 66 3.65 -12.59 -0.07
C GLU A 66 4.44 -13.80 -0.56
N THR A 67 5.53 -14.06 0.14
CA THR A 67 6.40 -15.21 -0.05
C THR A 67 6.83 -15.76 1.30
N ASP A 68 7.61 -16.83 1.33
CA ASP A 68 8.23 -17.30 2.57
C ASP A 68 9.15 -16.26 3.22
N SER A 69 9.64 -15.31 2.42
CA SER A 69 10.60 -14.27 2.84
C SER A 69 9.99 -12.89 3.02
N GLN A 70 8.73 -12.67 2.63
CA GLN A 70 8.09 -11.38 2.71
C GLN A 70 6.64 -11.49 3.14
N LYS A 71 6.20 -10.54 3.96
CA LYS A 71 4.80 -10.41 4.39
C LYS A 71 4.38 -8.95 4.41
N LEU A 72 3.19 -8.70 3.83
CA LEU A 72 2.54 -7.41 3.87
C LEU A 72 1.53 -7.37 5.01
N SER A 73 1.60 -6.33 5.82
CA SER A 73 0.61 -6.05 6.86
C SER A 73 0.22 -4.57 6.81
N PHE A 74 -0.97 -4.27 7.33
CA PHE A 74 -1.49 -2.91 7.37
C PHE A 74 -1.74 -2.48 8.80
N GLY A 75 -1.32 -1.26 9.11
CA GLY A 75 -1.74 -0.51 10.26
C GLY A 75 -2.70 0.61 9.83
N ARG A 76 -2.97 1.53 10.72
CA ARG A 76 -3.81 2.69 10.42
C ARG A 76 -3.07 3.66 9.50
N GLY A 77 -3.49 3.70 8.23
CA GLY A 77 -2.86 4.55 7.21
C GLY A 77 -1.46 4.12 6.79
N THR A 78 -0.96 3.00 7.29
CA THR A 78 0.38 2.49 7.01
C THR A 78 0.37 1.11 6.37
N ALA A 79 1.33 0.85 5.51
CA ALA A 79 1.63 -0.46 4.97
C ALA A 79 3.04 -0.88 5.40
N ILE A 80 3.18 -2.10 5.88
CA ILE A 80 4.43 -2.64 6.40
C ILE A 80 4.81 -3.89 5.61
N CYS A 81 5.95 -3.84 4.95
CA CYS A 81 6.56 -5.00 4.32
C CYS A 81 7.68 -5.55 5.19
N LYS A 82 7.45 -6.67 5.85
CA LYS A 82 8.47 -7.39 6.59
C LYS A 82 9.19 -8.36 5.67
N PHE A 83 10.49 -8.38 5.74
CA PHE A 83 11.31 -9.25 4.94
C PHE A 83 12.37 -9.97 5.77
N SER A 84 12.72 -11.17 5.33
CA SER A 84 13.64 -12.06 6.04
C SER A 84 14.58 -12.73 5.04
N GLY A 85 15.86 -12.36 5.05
CA GLY A 85 16.87 -12.93 4.17
C GLY A 85 16.70 -12.57 2.69
N ILE A 86 16.22 -11.38 2.39
CA ILE A 86 16.12 -10.90 1.01
C ILE A 86 17.44 -10.25 0.56
N ARG A 87 17.66 -10.27 -0.72
CA ARG A 87 18.83 -9.63 -1.31
C ARG A 87 18.59 -8.15 -1.55
N LEU A 88 19.40 -7.31 -0.92
CA LEU A 88 19.50 -5.88 -1.18
C LEU A 88 20.90 -5.57 -1.72
N GLY A 89 20.99 -5.42 -3.06
CA GLY A 89 22.31 -5.27 -3.70
C GLY A 89 23.20 -6.48 -3.50
N ASN A 90 24.34 -6.30 -2.85
CA ASN A 90 25.30 -7.36 -2.55
C ASN A 90 25.21 -7.87 -1.10
N LYS A 91 24.11 -7.61 -0.42
CA LYS A 91 23.89 -7.99 0.98
C LYS A 91 22.59 -8.76 1.13
N LEU A 92 22.51 -9.57 2.18
CA LEU A 92 21.25 -10.11 2.70
C LEU A 92 20.72 -9.20 3.77
N ALA A 93 19.40 -9.04 3.80
CA ALA A 93 18.74 -8.14 4.73
C ALA A 93 17.52 -8.77 5.40
N TRP A 94 17.32 -8.41 6.67
CA TRP A 94 16.19 -8.77 7.51
C TRP A 94 15.65 -7.51 8.15
N GLY A 95 14.40 -7.21 7.95
CA GLY A 95 13.82 -6.00 8.52
C GLY A 95 12.44 -5.69 7.97
N GLU A 96 12.16 -4.40 7.89
CA GLU A 96 10.87 -3.92 7.43
C GLU A 96 10.98 -2.60 6.67
N THR A 97 10.06 -2.41 5.75
CA THR A 97 9.80 -1.12 5.10
C THR A 97 8.40 -0.67 5.47
N VAL A 98 8.26 0.56 5.92
CA VAL A 98 6.99 1.16 6.31
C VAL A 98 6.66 2.31 5.36
N ILE A 99 5.50 2.26 4.75
CA ILE A 99 4.94 3.37 3.97
C ILE A 99 3.76 3.94 4.73
N ASP A 100 3.78 5.25 4.98
CA ASP A 100 2.66 5.98 5.54
C ASP A 100 1.99 6.77 4.41
N PHE A 101 0.69 6.52 4.19
CA PHE A 101 -0.11 7.18 3.15
C PHE A 101 -0.86 8.41 3.66
N GLU A 102 -1.04 8.55 4.97
CA GLU A 102 -1.67 9.74 5.58
C GLU A 102 -0.67 10.88 5.71
N LYS A 103 0.49 10.58 6.30
CA LYS A 103 1.66 11.48 6.34
C LYS A 103 2.72 10.91 5.42
N PRO A 104 2.73 11.30 4.13
CA PRO A 104 3.52 10.59 3.12
C PRO A 104 4.96 10.41 3.53
N SER A 105 5.35 9.17 3.79
CA SER A 105 6.71 8.80 4.17
C SER A 105 7.03 7.37 3.78
N TRP A 106 8.29 7.12 3.60
CA TRP A 106 8.83 5.79 3.33
C TRP A 106 10.07 5.60 4.20
N LYS A 107 10.10 4.52 4.99
CA LYS A 107 11.19 4.22 5.92
C LYS A 107 11.53 2.75 5.85
N ARG A 108 12.81 2.43 5.79
CA ARG A 108 13.32 1.06 5.85
C ARG A 108 14.32 0.93 6.98
N ARG A 109 14.16 -0.12 7.78
CA ARG A 109 15.11 -0.52 8.83
C ARG A 109 15.45 -1.98 8.64
N TYR A 110 16.72 -2.32 8.67
CA TYR A 110 17.15 -3.69 8.47
C TYR A 110 18.49 -4.00 9.14
N ARG A 111 18.66 -5.28 9.42
CA ARG A 111 19.95 -5.88 9.67
C ARG A 111 20.48 -6.42 8.36
N PHE A 112 21.78 -6.44 8.20
CA PHE A 112 22.41 -6.91 6.97
C PHE A 112 23.58 -7.85 7.25
N ALA A 113 23.84 -8.75 6.32
CA ALA A 113 24.97 -9.64 6.32
C ALA A 113 25.53 -9.79 4.90
N LYS A 114 26.69 -10.37 4.79
CA LYS A 114 27.25 -10.74 3.47
C LYS A 114 26.44 -11.88 2.87
N LEU A 115 26.46 -12.01 1.55
CA LEU A 115 25.85 -13.16 0.88
C LEU A 115 26.46 -14.46 1.40
N GLY A 116 25.59 -15.43 1.73
CA GLY A 116 25.97 -16.71 2.32
C GLY A 116 26.03 -16.73 3.86
N GLU A 117 25.94 -15.58 4.51
CA GLU A 117 25.83 -15.50 5.97
C GLU A 117 24.37 -15.64 6.43
N THR A 118 24.19 -15.91 7.73
CA THR A 118 22.89 -16.09 8.36
C THR A 118 22.49 -14.88 9.19
N TRP A 119 21.24 -14.87 9.67
CA TRP A 119 20.77 -13.88 10.63
C TRP A 119 21.69 -13.69 11.84
N LYS A 120 22.26 -14.78 12.35
CA LYS A 120 23.15 -14.71 13.52
C LYS A 120 24.42 -13.90 13.27
N GLN A 121 24.85 -13.83 12.04
CA GLN A 121 26.04 -13.07 11.61
C GLN A 121 25.69 -11.66 11.15
N SER A 122 24.41 -11.30 11.13
CA SER A 122 23.94 -9.99 10.66
C SER A 122 24.32 -8.87 11.62
N GLN A 123 24.52 -7.70 11.04
CA GLN A 123 24.81 -6.46 11.76
C GLN A 123 23.63 -5.49 11.68
N PRO A 124 23.32 -4.74 12.78
CA PRO A 124 22.31 -3.69 12.76
C PRO A 124 22.83 -2.44 12.01
N GLY A 125 21.94 -1.52 11.74
CA GLY A 125 22.29 -0.17 11.27
C GLY A 125 21.91 0.15 9.84
N GLY A 126 21.24 -0.74 9.12
CA GLY A 126 20.64 -0.43 7.84
C GLY A 126 19.43 0.47 8.04
N ARG A 127 19.47 1.71 7.53
CA ARG A 127 18.36 2.66 7.58
C ARG A 127 18.32 3.45 6.29
N GLU A 128 17.12 3.58 5.75
CA GLU A 128 16.82 4.49 4.64
C GLU A 128 15.53 5.22 4.94
N ASN A 129 15.49 6.49 4.61
CA ASN A 129 14.29 7.31 4.69
C ASN A 129 14.09 7.99 3.34
N ALA A 130 12.84 8.19 2.97
CA ALA A 130 12.51 8.96 1.79
C ALA A 130 11.47 10.01 2.12
N THR A 131 11.59 11.16 1.49
CA THR A 131 10.56 12.19 1.49
C THR A 131 9.52 11.83 0.43
N CYS A 132 8.26 11.88 0.81
CA CYS A 132 7.15 11.56 -0.06
C CYS A 132 6.15 12.73 -0.08
N ASP A 133 5.40 12.80 -1.18
CA ASP A 133 4.32 13.77 -1.37
C ASP A 133 3.05 13.03 -1.81
N HIS A 134 1.88 13.57 -1.47
CA HIS A 134 0.62 13.13 -2.06
C HIS A 134 0.60 13.48 -3.54
N ARG A 135 0.00 12.61 -4.33
CA ARG A 135 -0.18 12.82 -5.76
C ARG A 135 -1.62 13.12 -6.12
#